data_2f7b111df0605d496b6f0d3182dc505e
#
_entry.id   2f7b111df0605d496b6f0d3182dc505e
#
_cell.length_a   1.000
_cell.length_b   1.000
_cell.length_c   1.000
_cell.angle_alpha   90.00
_cell.angle_beta   90.00
_cell.angle_gamma   90.00
#
_symmetry.space_group_name_H-M   'P 1'
#
loop_
_entity.id
_entity.type
_entity.pdbx_description
1 polymer ?
#
loop_
_entity_poly.entity_id
_entity_poly.type
_entity_poly.pdbx_seq_one_letter_code
_entity_poly.pdbx_strand_id
1 'polypeptide(L)'
;MGQKVSPIGMRVGVIRDWESRWYAEKADFGDLLNEDVKIRKYIEKTLKDAYVSRIEIERTGKKDCKIVIRCARPGAAAGKDEKGGDKMEALKKQVSKITGGKSVKIDIVAVANPDLDAHLVARKICEQLEARQSFRIAQKKAIQQTMRSGAKGIKTLSSGRLGGAEIARKEGYSQGVVPLHTLRSDIDYAADEAHTTYGKIGVKVWICRGEVLPGKMVEEPKAPEGRFNRDRRGGRGGRGNDRRNNYRNDRRNAGAAAQAAPAKPAPAEAAPTEGGNA
;
A
#
# COMPACT_ATOMS: atom_id res chain seq x y z
N MET A 1 29.74 -6.01 -14.87
CA MET A 1 28.98 -5.19 -13.92
C MET A 1 29.11 -5.80 -12.54
N GLY A 2 29.49 -5.00 -11.51
CA GLY A 2 29.62 -5.48 -10.14
C GLY A 2 28.27 -5.83 -9.47
N GLN A 3 28.33 -6.58 -8.39
CA GLN A 3 27.18 -6.86 -7.54
C GLN A 3 26.65 -5.58 -6.91
N LYS A 4 25.31 -5.50 -6.77
CA LYS A 4 24.63 -4.36 -6.14
C LYS A 4 24.23 -4.72 -4.73
N VAL A 5 24.54 -3.84 -3.78
CA VAL A 5 24.16 -3.97 -2.37
C VAL A 5 22.72 -3.47 -2.17
N SER A 6 22.03 -3.96 -1.14
CA SER A 6 20.72 -3.47 -0.75
C SER A 6 20.79 -1.99 -0.36
N PRO A 7 19.93 -1.13 -0.93
CA PRO A 7 19.91 0.30 -0.58
C PRO A 7 19.55 0.55 0.87
N ILE A 8 18.71 -0.33 1.47
CA ILE A 8 18.32 -0.23 2.88
C ILE A 8 19.52 -0.50 3.77
N GLY A 9 20.24 -1.61 3.55
CA GLY A 9 21.40 -1.99 4.36
C GLY A 9 22.52 -0.95 4.36
N MET A 10 22.74 -0.24 3.24
CA MET A 10 23.71 0.85 3.17
C MET A 10 23.34 2.08 3.99
N ARG A 11 22.06 2.25 4.31
CA ARG A 11 21.52 3.44 4.99
C ARG A 11 21.16 3.20 6.45
N VAL A 12 21.23 1.96 6.91
CA VAL A 12 21.07 1.60 8.32
C VAL A 12 22.21 2.23 9.14
N GLY A 13 21.86 2.92 10.23
CA GLY A 13 22.80 3.65 11.06
C GLY A 13 23.21 5.03 10.51
N VAL A 14 22.83 5.38 9.28
CA VAL A 14 23.09 6.71 8.68
C VAL A 14 21.83 7.56 8.70
N ILE A 15 20.75 7.10 8.04
CA ILE A 15 19.46 7.79 7.95
C ILE A 15 18.28 6.92 8.40
N ARG A 16 18.48 5.61 8.49
CA ARG A 16 17.43 4.64 8.93
C ARG A 16 17.88 3.87 10.16
N ASP A 17 16.93 3.53 11.00
CA ASP A 17 17.12 2.67 12.16
C ASP A 17 16.83 1.20 11.82
N TRP A 18 17.15 0.31 12.75
CA TRP A 18 16.92 -1.13 12.66
C TRP A 18 15.44 -1.47 12.80
N GLU A 19 15.00 -2.52 12.12
CA GLU A 19 13.63 -3.05 12.27
C GLU A 19 13.48 -3.90 13.54
N SER A 20 14.56 -4.58 13.96
CA SER A 20 14.60 -5.33 15.21
C SER A 20 15.50 -4.62 16.19
N ARG A 21 14.93 -4.16 17.31
CA ARG A 21 15.61 -3.40 18.36
C ARG A 21 15.68 -4.23 19.63
N TRP A 22 16.72 -5.05 19.74
CA TRP A 22 17.00 -5.85 20.92
C TRP A 22 18.47 -6.25 20.98
N TYR A 23 18.92 -6.62 22.17
CA TYR A 23 20.23 -7.15 22.44
C TYR A 23 20.13 -8.48 23.18
N ALA A 24 20.99 -9.43 22.86
CA ALA A 24 21.10 -10.71 23.53
C ALA A 24 22.56 -11.16 23.62
N GLU A 25 22.86 -11.94 24.64
CA GLU A 25 24.15 -12.60 24.77
C GLU A 25 24.33 -13.68 23.69
N LYS A 26 25.59 -14.08 23.45
CA LYS A 26 25.96 -15.02 22.39
C LYS A 26 25.19 -16.36 22.46
N ALA A 27 24.88 -16.84 23.66
CA ALA A 27 24.17 -18.10 23.86
C ALA A 27 22.70 -18.02 23.41
N ASP A 28 22.00 -16.93 23.75
CA ASP A 28 20.56 -16.76 23.50
C ASP A 28 20.25 -16.16 22.12
N PHE A 29 21.25 -15.59 21.45
CA PHE A 29 21.07 -14.86 20.20
C PHE A 29 20.45 -15.70 19.07
N GLY A 30 20.93 -16.95 18.90
CA GLY A 30 20.46 -17.84 17.85
C GLY A 30 18.97 -18.20 18.00
N ASP A 31 18.53 -18.47 19.22
CA ASP A 31 17.16 -18.85 19.51
C ASP A 31 16.21 -17.65 19.31
N LEU A 32 16.58 -16.46 19.77
CA LEU A 32 15.79 -15.24 19.58
C LEU A 32 15.69 -14.85 18.11
N LEU A 33 16.76 -15.02 17.33
CA LEU A 33 16.73 -14.77 15.89
C LEU A 33 15.77 -15.73 15.17
N ASN A 34 15.82 -17.03 15.54
CA ASN A 34 14.90 -18.03 14.99
C ASN A 34 13.43 -17.74 15.37
N GLU A 35 13.17 -17.25 16.58
CA GLU A 35 11.85 -16.79 17.00
C GLU A 35 11.39 -15.64 16.11
N ASP A 36 12.21 -14.60 15.89
CA ASP A 36 11.86 -13.46 15.07
C ASP A 36 11.53 -13.85 13.63
N VAL A 37 12.31 -14.75 13.02
CA VAL A 37 12.03 -15.26 11.67
C VAL A 37 10.69 -16.00 11.61
N LYS A 38 10.38 -16.81 12.62
CA LYS A 38 9.10 -17.52 12.70
C LYS A 38 7.93 -16.55 12.88
N ILE A 39 8.08 -15.53 13.72
CA ILE A 39 7.07 -14.49 13.97
C ILE A 39 6.78 -13.74 12.67
N ARG A 40 7.81 -13.25 11.96
CA ARG A 40 7.65 -12.50 10.69
C ARG A 40 6.92 -13.35 9.66
N LYS A 41 7.36 -14.58 9.41
CA LYS A 41 6.71 -15.51 8.46
C LYS A 41 5.25 -15.79 8.84
N TYR A 42 4.95 -15.94 10.14
CA TYR A 42 3.59 -16.20 10.59
C TYR A 42 2.68 -14.99 10.36
N ILE A 43 3.14 -13.77 10.72
CA ILE A 43 2.39 -12.52 10.53
C ILE A 43 2.13 -12.26 9.05
N GLU A 44 3.15 -12.36 8.19
CA GLU A 44 3.02 -12.19 6.74
C GLU A 44 2.01 -13.16 6.12
N LYS A 45 2.01 -14.42 6.57
CA LYS A 45 1.06 -15.43 6.10
C LYS A 45 -0.37 -15.15 6.54
N THR A 46 -0.56 -14.70 7.80
CA THR A 46 -1.89 -14.52 8.39
C THR A 46 -2.53 -13.20 7.97
N LEU A 47 -1.74 -12.14 7.84
CA LEU A 47 -2.22 -10.79 7.55
C LEU A 47 -2.02 -10.35 6.10
N LYS A 48 -2.12 -11.26 5.13
CA LYS A 48 -2.01 -10.92 3.70
C LYS A 48 -2.97 -9.82 3.28
N ASP A 49 -4.23 -9.88 3.74
CA ASP A 49 -5.28 -8.92 3.37
C ASP A 49 -5.09 -7.53 3.99
N ALA A 50 -4.29 -7.44 5.05
CA ALA A 50 -3.98 -6.17 5.72
C ALA A 50 -2.88 -5.38 5.00
N TYR A 51 -2.19 -5.98 4.04
CA TYR A 51 -1.05 -5.37 3.34
C TYR A 51 0.02 -4.86 4.32
N VAL A 52 0.72 -5.81 4.92
CA VAL A 52 1.80 -5.51 5.86
C VAL A 52 2.97 -4.89 5.11
N SER A 53 3.41 -3.73 5.56
CA SER A 53 4.58 -3.01 5.04
C SER A 53 5.85 -3.46 5.74
N ARG A 54 5.84 -3.37 7.09
CA ARG A 54 7.02 -3.62 7.92
C ARG A 54 6.60 -4.17 9.28
N ILE A 55 7.44 -5.03 9.84
CA ILE A 55 7.26 -5.62 11.16
C ILE A 55 8.47 -5.22 12.00
N GLU A 56 8.26 -4.41 13.02
CA GLU A 56 9.29 -4.01 13.97
C GLU A 56 9.15 -4.85 15.23
N ILE A 57 10.28 -5.37 15.74
CA ILE A 57 10.31 -6.22 16.93
C ILE A 57 11.21 -5.57 17.98
N GLU A 58 10.63 -5.23 19.12
CA GLU A 58 11.33 -4.67 20.26
C GLU A 58 11.29 -5.69 21.41
N ARG A 59 12.43 -5.98 22.02
CA ARG A 59 12.51 -6.86 23.19
C ARG A 59 13.14 -6.10 24.36
N THR A 60 12.41 -6.06 25.46
CA THR A 60 12.89 -5.48 26.70
C THR A 60 13.18 -6.63 27.67
N GLY A 61 14.46 -7.04 27.72
CA GLY A 61 14.87 -8.20 28.51
C GLY A 61 14.44 -9.55 27.89
N LYS A 62 14.45 -10.62 28.72
CA LYS A 62 14.20 -11.99 28.26
C LYS A 62 12.72 -12.36 28.12
N LYS A 63 11.80 -11.64 28.77
CA LYS A 63 10.38 -12.04 28.91
C LYS A 63 9.40 -11.20 28.09
N ASP A 64 9.75 -10.00 27.71
CA ASP A 64 8.83 -9.08 27.03
C ASP A 64 9.19 -8.93 25.57
N CYS A 65 8.17 -9.05 24.69
CA CYS A 65 8.29 -8.87 23.26
C CYS A 65 7.18 -7.92 22.78
N LYS A 66 7.57 -6.78 22.20
CA LYS A 66 6.65 -5.85 21.57
C LYS A 66 6.83 -5.93 20.07
N ILE A 67 5.72 -6.11 19.36
CA ILE A 67 5.69 -6.22 17.90
C ILE A 67 4.85 -5.07 17.37
N VAL A 68 5.46 -4.23 16.55
CA VAL A 68 4.76 -3.15 15.86
C VAL A 68 4.58 -3.56 14.40
N ILE A 69 3.33 -3.69 13.98
CA ILE A 69 2.96 -4.08 12.61
C ILE A 69 2.48 -2.85 11.87
N ARG A 70 3.21 -2.44 10.84
CA ARG A 70 2.80 -1.35 9.96
C ARG A 70 2.05 -1.93 8.76
N CYS A 71 0.82 -1.50 8.56
CA CYS A 71 -0.03 -2.01 7.48
C CYS A 71 -0.84 -0.90 6.80
N ALA A 72 -1.20 -1.14 5.54
CA ALA A 72 -2.02 -0.20 4.78
C ALA A 72 -3.50 -0.24 5.19
N ARG A 73 -3.99 -1.41 5.66
CA ARG A 73 -5.39 -1.62 6.04
C ARG A 73 -5.50 -2.12 7.48
N PRO A 74 -5.39 -1.24 8.48
CA PRO A 74 -5.42 -1.63 9.90
C PRO A 74 -6.76 -2.27 10.30
N GLY A 75 -7.87 -1.90 9.67
CA GLY A 75 -9.18 -2.51 9.92
C GLY A 75 -9.24 -3.99 9.54
N ALA A 76 -8.51 -4.43 8.50
CA ALA A 76 -8.44 -5.84 8.12
C ALA A 76 -7.58 -6.66 9.10
N ALA A 77 -6.58 -6.03 9.71
CA ALA A 77 -5.72 -6.66 10.70
C ALA A 77 -6.38 -6.78 12.09
N ALA A 78 -7.12 -5.73 12.50
CA ALA A 78 -7.83 -5.67 13.79
C ALA A 78 -9.27 -6.21 13.74
N GLY A 79 -9.72 -6.67 12.57
CA GLY A 79 -11.08 -7.16 12.35
C GLY A 79 -11.37 -8.49 13.06
N LYS A 80 -12.64 -8.90 13.00
CA LYS A 80 -13.07 -10.21 13.45
C LYS A 80 -12.78 -11.25 12.36
N ASP A 81 -12.41 -12.45 12.79
CA ASP A 81 -12.33 -13.61 11.90
C ASP A 81 -13.71 -14.00 11.38
N GLU A 82 -13.76 -14.77 10.29
CA GLU A 82 -14.99 -15.36 9.75
C GLU A 82 -15.78 -16.18 10.80
N LYS A 83 -15.09 -16.65 11.83
CA LYS A 83 -15.66 -17.39 12.97
C LYS A 83 -16.10 -16.49 14.14
N GLY A 84 -16.06 -15.16 13.98
CA GLY A 84 -16.48 -14.19 15.00
C GLY A 84 -15.48 -13.91 16.13
N GLY A 85 -14.28 -14.52 16.10
CA GLY A 85 -13.20 -14.28 17.06
C GLY A 85 -12.37 -13.05 16.69
N ASP A 86 -11.75 -12.42 17.70
CA ASP A 86 -10.82 -11.30 17.46
C ASP A 86 -9.52 -11.84 16.86
N LYS A 87 -9.21 -11.44 15.61
CA LYS A 87 -7.94 -11.78 14.92
C LYS A 87 -6.73 -11.45 15.75
N MET A 88 -6.78 -10.34 16.50
CA MET A 88 -5.69 -9.91 17.36
C MET A 88 -5.41 -10.84 18.52
N GLU A 89 -6.45 -11.40 19.15
CA GLU A 89 -6.27 -12.38 20.23
C GLU A 89 -5.72 -13.71 19.70
N ALA A 90 -6.19 -14.16 18.54
CA ALA A 90 -5.68 -15.34 17.88
C ALA A 90 -4.19 -15.17 17.52
N LEU A 91 -3.80 -14.00 16.97
CA LEU A 91 -2.40 -13.66 16.70
C LEU A 91 -1.55 -13.66 17.97
N LYS A 92 -2.00 -12.99 19.03
CA LYS A 92 -1.29 -12.98 20.33
C LYS A 92 -1.06 -14.39 20.88
N LYS A 93 -2.08 -15.23 20.87
CA LYS A 93 -2.00 -16.61 21.34
C LYS A 93 -0.98 -17.44 20.55
N GLN A 94 -0.97 -17.30 19.23
CA GLN A 94 -0.02 -18.04 18.38
C GLN A 94 1.41 -17.51 18.50
N VAL A 95 1.59 -16.19 18.53
CA VAL A 95 2.92 -15.59 18.73
C VAL A 95 3.46 -15.96 20.12
N SER A 96 2.64 -15.98 21.17
CA SER A 96 3.04 -16.42 22.50
C SER A 96 3.49 -17.90 22.51
N LYS A 97 2.86 -18.77 21.72
CA LYS A 97 3.33 -20.15 21.54
C LYS A 97 4.69 -20.22 20.83
N ILE A 98 4.92 -19.38 19.81
CA ILE A 98 6.20 -19.34 19.09
C ILE A 98 7.32 -18.84 20.00
N THR A 99 7.02 -17.89 20.89
CA THR A 99 8.00 -17.28 21.81
C THR A 99 8.16 -18.05 23.13
N GLY A 100 7.59 -19.27 23.24
CA GLY A 100 7.72 -20.08 24.46
C GLY A 100 7.00 -19.49 25.68
N GLY A 101 5.87 -18.81 25.52
CA GLY A 101 5.05 -18.25 26.62
C GLY A 101 5.48 -16.88 27.11
N LYS A 102 6.31 -16.15 26.36
CA LYS A 102 6.70 -14.76 26.70
C LYS A 102 5.50 -13.82 26.60
N SER A 103 5.56 -12.71 27.34
CA SER A 103 4.56 -11.63 27.25
C SER A 103 4.67 -10.92 25.91
N VAL A 104 3.60 -10.95 25.11
CA VAL A 104 3.57 -10.36 23.75
C VAL A 104 2.60 -9.20 23.71
N LYS A 105 3.10 -8.03 23.33
CA LYS A 105 2.29 -6.84 22.99
C LYS A 105 2.34 -6.66 21.46
N ILE A 106 1.18 -6.51 20.83
CA ILE A 106 1.07 -6.27 19.39
C ILE A 106 0.37 -4.94 19.18
N ASP A 107 1.07 -4.02 18.52
CA ASP A 107 0.55 -2.72 18.12
C ASP A 107 0.41 -2.66 16.60
N ILE A 108 -0.74 -2.17 16.11
CA ILE A 108 -0.98 -1.99 14.67
C ILE A 108 -0.93 -0.51 14.35
N VAL A 109 -0.04 -0.13 13.43
CA VAL A 109 0.14 1.25 12.98
C VAL A 109 -0.25 1.33 11.49
N ALA A 110 -1.10 2.31 11.17
CA ALA A 110 -1.47 2.58 9.78
C ALA A 110 -0.33 3.27 9.03
N VAL A 111 -0.06 2.85 7.81
CA VAL A 111 0.86 3.54 6.89
C VAL A 111 0.13 4.74 6.30
N ALA A 112 0.70 5.94 6.41
CA ALA A 112 0.08 7.18 5.93
C ALA A 112 -0.12 7.16 4.40
N ASN A 113 0.92 6.81 3.66
CA ASN A 113 0.92 6.78 2.19
C ASN A 113 1.39 5.42 1.66
N PRO A 114 0.48 4.48 1.40
CA PRO A 114 0.85 3.14 0.94
C PRO A 114 1.56 3.13 -0.42
N ASP A 115 1.31 4.12 -1.28
CA ASP A 115 1.94 4.22 -2.60
C ASP A 115 3.40 4.75 -2.54
N LEU A 116 3.88 5.22 -1.38
CA LEU A 116 5.27 5.60 -1.13
C LEU A 116 6.09 4.49 -0.44
N ASP A 117 5.48 3.35 -0.16
CA ASP A 117 6.12 2.19 0.45
C ASP A 117 6.48 1.17 -0.63
N ALA A 118 7.77 0.82 -0.72
CA ALA A 118 8.25 -0.07 -1.77
C ALA A 118 7.68 -1.49 -1.66
N HIS A 119 7.48 -1.99 -0.43
CA HIS A 119 6.95 -3.33 -0.20
C HIS A 119 5.49 -3.44 -0.65
N LEU A 120 4.67 -2.44 -0.30
CA LEU A 120 3.25 -2.40 -0.70
C LEU A 120 3.08 -2.24 -2.21
N VAL A 121 3.92 -1.41 -2.84
CA VAL A 121 3.92 -1.24 -4.30
C VAL A 121 4.38 -2.52 -5.02
N ALA A 122 5.42 -3.20 -4.51
CA ALA A 122 5.87 -4.48 -5.07
C ALA A 122 4.76 -5.54 -4.98
N ARG A 123 4.11 -5.67 -3.82
CA ARG A 123 2.99 -6.61 -3.64
C ARG A 123 1.82 -6.32 -4.56
N LYS A 124 1.46 -5.05 -4.72
CA LYS A 124 0.41 -4.62 -5.66
C LYS A 124 0.72 -4.98 -7.13
N ILE A 125 1.99 -4.88 -7.54
CA ILE A 125 2.42 -5.33 -8.88
C ILE A 125 2.31 -6.85 -8.96
N CYS A 126 2.77 -7.60 -7.95
CA CYS A 126 2.70 -9.05 -7.91
C CYS A 126 1.26 -9.56 -8.02
N GLU A 127 0.31 -8.98 -7.29
CA GLU A 127 -1.11 -9.33 -7.37
C GLU A 127 -1.70 -9.09 -8.76
N GLN A 128 -1.32 -8.00 -9.42
CA GLN A 128 -1.76 -7.73 -10.80
C GLN A 128 -1.18 -8.75 -11.78
N LEU A 129 0.05 -9.22 -11.56
CA LEU A 129 0.65 -10.28 -12.38
C LEU A 129 -0.01 -11.64 -12.13
N GLU A 130 -0.34 -11.96 -10.88
CA GLU A 130 -1.10 -13.16 -10.50
C GLU A 130 -2.50 -13.15 -11.11
N ALA A 131 -3.13 -11.97 -11.18
CA ALA A 131 -4.40 -11.73 -11.87
C ALA A 131 -4.30 -11.70 -13.42
N ARG A 132 -3.16 -12.13 -13.99
CA ARG A 132 -2.89 -12.19 -15.43
C ARG A 132 -2.95 -10.85 -16.17
N GLN A 133 -2.73 -9.74 -15.48
CA GLN A 133 -2.60 -8.44 -16.12
C GLN A 133 -1.25 -8.33 -16.86
N SER A 134 -1.22 -7.50 -17.89
CA SER A 134 0.03 -7.24 -18.61
C SER A 134 1.05 -6.59 -17.69
N PHE A 135 2.25 -7.17 -17.60
CA PHE A 135 3.35 -6.68 -16.77
C PHE A 135 3.74 -5.23 -17.09
N ARG A 136 3.59 -4.80 -18.37
CA ARG A 136 3.85 -3.42 -18.81
C ARG A 136 2.85 -2.44 -18.19
N ILE A 137 1.57 -2.79 -18.21
CA ILE A 137 0.50 -1.97 -17.65
C ILE A 137 0.63 -1.92 -16.13
N ALA A 138 0.85 -3.06 -15.48
CA ALA A 138 1.02 -3.16 -14.03
C ALA A 138 2.15 -2.25 -13.51
N GLN A 139 3.34 -2.33 -14.12
CA GLN A 139 4.47 -1.49 -13.74
C GLN A 139 4.23 0.00 -14.01
N LYS A 140 3.71 0.36 -15.20
CA LYS A 140 3.44 1.78 -15.54
C LYS A 140 2.39 2.40 -14.64
N LYS A 141 1.33 1.64 -14.30
CA LYS A 141 0.29 2.08 -13.37
C LYS A 141 0.84 2.33 -11.96
N ALA A 142 1.67 1.41 -11.46
CA ALA A 142 2.34 1.56 -10.16
C ALA A 142 3.24 2.80 -10.15
N ILE A 143 4.08 3.00 -11.17
CA ILE A 143 4.95 4.17 -11.32
C ILE A 143 4.13 5.46 -11.29
N GLN A 144 3.07 5.54 -12.08
CA GLN A 144 2.21 6.72 -12.14
C GLN A 144 1.56 7.05 -10.79
N GLN A 145 1.10 6.03 -10.04
CA GLN A 145 0.52 6.22 -8.72
C GLN A 145 1.54 6.74 -7.71
N THR A 146 2.73 6.11 -7.66
CA THR A 146 3.81 6.53 -6.76
C THR A 146 4.29 7.96 -7.06
N MET A 147 4.43 8.33 -8.32
CA MET A 147 4.80 9.71 -8.70
C MET A 147 3.72 10.72 -8.31
N ARG A 148 2.44 10.38 -8.45
CA ARG A 148 1.32 11.22 -7.97
C ARG A 148 1.31 11.39 -6.46
N SER A 149 1.75 10.39 -5.71
CA SER A 149 1.87 10.43 -4.24
C SER A 149 3.06 11.25 -3.76
N GLY A 150 3.87 11.83 -4.66
CA GLY A 150 4.95 12.76 -4.33
C GLY A 150 6.34 12.13 -4.23
N ALA A 151 6.57 10.93 -4.79
CA ALA A 151 7.91 10.38 -4.90
C ALA A 151 8.79 11.22 -5.85
N LYS A 152 10.07 11.42 -5.54
CA LYS A 152 11.04 12.07 -6.44
C LYS A 152 11.46 11.18 -7.60
N GLY A 153 11.37 9.88 -7.41
CA GLY A 153 11.66 8.92 -8.45
C GLY A 153 11.32 7.50 -8.04
N ILE A 154 11.05 6.67 -9.04
CA ILE A 154 10.77 5.26 -8.87
C ILE A 154 11.44 4.47 -9.98
N LYS A 155 11.89 3.27 -9.62
CA LYS A 155 12.40 2.26 -10.54
C LYS A 155 11.76 0.92 -10.22
N THR A 156 11.20 0.26 -11.23
CA THR A 156 10.65 -1.08 -11.11
C THR A 156 11.40 -2.04 -12.03
N LEU A 157 11.53 -3.29 -11.62
CA LEU A 157 12.15 -4.35 -12.41
C LEU A 157 11.35 -5.64 -12.21
N SER A 158 10.85 -6.20 -13.29
CA SER A 158 10.25 -7.55 -13.28
C SER A 158 11.14 -8.52 -14.02
N SER A 159 11.34 -9.71 -13.46
CA SER A 159 12.22 -10.74 -14.01
C SER A 159 11.57 -12.11 -13.95
N GLY A 160 11.68 -12.90 -15.01
CA GLY A 160 11.09 -14.22 -15.12
C GLY A 160 10.47 -14.46 -16.49
N ARG A 161 9.55 -15.42 -16.57
CA ARG A 161 8.78 -15.73 -17.79
C ARG A 161 7.65 -14.72 -17.99
N LEU A 162 8.01 -13.52 -18.44
CA LEU A 162 7.06 -12.41 -18.59
C LEU A 162 6.05 -12.70 -19.70
N GLY A 163 4.76 -12.68 -19.34
CA GLY A 163 3.67 -13.00 -20.27
C GLY A 163 3.61 -14.46 -20.70
N GLY A 164 4.26 -15.40 -19.99
CA GLY A 164 4.28 -16.82 -20.30
C GLY A 164 5.33 -17.22 -21.34
N ALA A 165 6.26 -16.31 -21.72
CA ALA A 165 7.32 -16.62 -22.67
C ALA A 165 8.22 -17.77 -22.15
N GLU A 166 8.71 -18.64 -23.03
CA GLU A 166 9.60 -19.74 -22.65
C GLU A 166 10.92 -19.22 -22.08
N ILE A 167 11.50 -18.22 -22.72
CA ILE A 167 12.76 -17.62 -22.29
C ILE A 167 12.49 -16.53 -21.27
N ALA A 168 13.08 -16.67 -20.08
CA ALA A 168 13.00 -15.67 -19.05
C ALA A 168 13.79 -14.41 -19.44
N ARG A 169 13.18 -13.24 -19.17
CA ARG A 169 13.84 -11.94 -19.42
C ARG A 169 13.59 -10.97 -18.28
N LYS A 170 14.33 -9.88 -18.27
CA LYS A 170 14.22 -8.79 -17.30
C LYS A 170 13.72 -7.56 -18.02
N GLU A 171 12.62 -6.98 -17.55
CA GLU A 171 12.12 -5.69 -18.05
C GLU A 171 11.92 -4.73 -16.89
N GLY A 172 12.46 -3.53 -17.01
CA GLY A 172 12.38 -2.51 -15.99
C GLY A 172 12.00 -1.15 -16.56
N TYR A 173 11.28 -0.38 -15.77
CA TYR A 173 10.89 0.98 -16.07
C TYR A 173 11.35 1.89 -14.92
N SER A 174 11.72 3.12 -15.26
CA SER A 174 12.11 4.13 -14.27
C SER A 174 11.53 5.49 -14.65
N GLN A 175 11.17 6.26 -13.64
CA GLN A 175 10.72 7.64 -13.78
C GLN A 175 11.29 8.47 -12.63
N GLY A 176 11.74 9.70 -12.92
CA GLY A 176 12.39 10.57 -11.94
C GLY A 176 13.82 10.14 -11.62
N VAL A 177 14.34 10.59 -10.48
CA VAL A 177 15.73 10.39 -10.06
C VAL A 177 15.78 9.43 -8.87
N VAL A 178 16.60 8.37 -8.99
CA VAL A 178 16.84 7.38 -7.92
C VAL A 178 18.34 7.25 -7.69
N PRO A 179 18.96 8.14 -6.88
CA PRO A 179 20.40 8.17 -6.65
C PRO A 179 20.84 7.11 -5.64
N LEU A 180 21.12 5.89 -6.10
CA LEU A 180 21.44 4.74 -5.25
C LEU A 180 22.74 4.93 -4.44
N HIS A 181 23.71 5.68 -4.98
CA HIS A 181 24.99 5.91 -4.33
C HIS A 181 24.99 7.05 -3.30
N THR A 182 23.98 7.91 -3.31
CA THR A 182 23.87 9.03 -2.37
C THR A 182 23.24 8.55 -1.08
N LEU A 183 24.00 8.46 0.00
CA LEU A 183 23.55 7.92 1.30
C LEU A 183 22.49 8.77 1.98
N ARG A 184 22.53 10.10 1.76
CA ARG A 184 21.51 11.03 2.31
C ARG A 184 20.13 10.92 1.64
N SER A 185 20.05 10.24 0.49
CA SER A 185 18.75 10.02 -0.19
C SER A 185 17.98 8.90 0.47
N ASP A 186 16.75 9.17 0.88
CA ASP A 186 15.83 8.15 1.41
C ASP A 186 15.29 7.30 0.27
N ILE A 187 15.89 6.12 0.11
CA ILE A 187 15.49 5.13 -0.89
C ILE A 187 14.89 3.93 -0.18
N ASP A 188 13.63 3.69 -0.45
CA ASP A 188 12.95 2.48 -0.03
C ASP A 188 13.09 1.40 -1.11
N TYR A 189 13.27 0.15 -0.69
CA TYR A 189 13.51 -0.98 -1.58
C TYR A 189 12.72 -2.19 -1.11
N ALA A 190 12.09 -2.87 -2.06
CA ALA A 190 11.48 -4.16 -1.80
C ALA A 190 11.68 -5.11 -2.97
N ALA A 191 11.73 -6.40 -2.65
CA ALA A 191 11.70 -7.50 -3.60
C ALA A 191 10.60 -8.45 -3.17
N ASP A 192 9.69 -8.77 -4.09
CA ASP A 192 8.58 -9.69 -3.88
C ASP A 192 8.43 -10.63 -5.09
N GLU A 193 7.73 -11.73 -4.92
CA GLU A 193 7.53 -12.75 -5.93
C GLU A 193 6.04 -12.93 -6.26
N ALA A 194 5.70 -12.89 -7.55
CA ALA A 194 4.38 -13.25 -8.05
C ALA A 194 4.36 -14.72 -8.45
N HIS A 195 3.38 -15.46 -7.94
CA HIS A 195 3.18 -16.88 -8.25
C HIS A 195 2.23 -17.01 -9.44
N THR A 196 2.78 -17.32 -10.61
CA THR A 196 2.00 -17.52 -11.84
C THR A 196 1.94 -18.99 -12.22
N THR A 197 1.03 -19.35 -13.13
CA THR A 197 0.91 -20.72 -13.66
C THR A 197 2.18 -21.18 -14.39
N TYR A 198 2.97 -20.24 -14.92
CA TYR A 198 4.23 -20.53 -15.65
C TYR A 198 5.48 -20.46 -14.77
N GLY A 199 5.31 -20.26 -13.46
CA GLY A 199 6.41 -20.14 -12.52
C GLY A 199 6.40 -18.81 -11.76
N LYS A 200 7.49 -18.52 -11.06
CA LYS A 200 7.62 -17.29 -10.26
C LYS A 200 8.18 -16.14 -11.10
N ILE A 201 7.62 -14.96 -10.92
CA ILE A 201 8.12 -13.71 -11.47
C ILE A 201 8.59 -12.85 -10.31
N GLY A 202 9.88 -12.54 -10.26
CA GLY A 202 10.45 -11.65 -9.24
C GLY A 202 10.24 -10.18 -9.61
N VAL A 203 9.72 -9.41 -8.67
CA VAL A 203 9.51 -7.96 -8.80
C VAL A 203 10.41 -7.23 -7.81
N LYS A 204 11.15 -6.24 -8.28
CA LYS A 204 11.97 -5.36 -7.44
C LYS A 204 11.54 -3.92 -7.66
N VAL A 205 11.37 -3.18 -6.56
CA VAL A 205 10.93 -1.78 -6.58
C VAL A 205 11.89 -0.93 -5.75
N TRP A 206 12.28 0.21 -6.28
CA TRP A 206 13.06 1.26 -5.61
C TRP A 206 12.27 2.55 -5.67
N ILE A 207 12.02 3.18 -4.54
CA ILE A 207 11.30 4.46 -4.43
C ILE A 207 12.19 5.47 -3.73
N CYS A 208 12.45 6.60 -4.37
CA CYS A 208 13.13 7.72 -3.76
C CYS A 208 12.09 8.71 -3.21
N ARG A 209 12.05 8.84 -1.89
CA ARG A 209 11.14 9.77 -1.20
C ARG A 209 11.70 11.19 -1.13
N GLY A 210 13.01 11.32 -1.10
CA GLY A 210 13.69 12.60 -1.03
C GLY A 210 15.08 12.51 -0.44
N GLU A 211 15.60 13.63 0.05
CA GLU A 211 16.87 13.70 0.74
C GLU A 211 16.65 14.08 2.20
N VAL A 212 17.42 13.44 3.07
CA VAL A 212 17.44 13.68 4.52
C VAL A 212 18.74 14.41 4.83
N LEU A 213 18.61 15.54 5.52
CA LEU A 213 19.78 16.34 5.90
C LEU A 213 20.62 15.60 6.96
N PRO A 214 21.94 15.85 7.02
CA PRO A 214 22.82 15.24 8.01
C PRO A 214 22.32 15.49 9.44
N GLY A 215 22.42 14.48 10.29
CA GLY A 215 21.98 14.55 11.69
C GLY A 215 20.49 14.31 11.94
N LYS A 216 19.70 14.08 10.87
CA LYS A 216 18.30 13.69 11.01
C LYS A 216 18.12 12.24 10.57
N MET A 217 17.28 11.51 11.29
CA MET A 217 16.77 10.21 10.86
C MET A 217 15.53 10.39 9.99
N VAL A 218 15.21 9.40 9.19
CA VAL A 218 13.97 9.37 8.42
C VAL A 218 12.80 9.31 9.39
N GLU A 219 12.03 10.40 9.47
CA GLU A 219 10.76 10.41 10.18
C GLU A 219 9.68 9.88 9.24
N GLU A 220 9.05 8.78 9.63
CA GLU A 220 7.91 8.30 8.87
C GLU A 220 6.71 9.21 9.12
N PRO A 221 6.00 9.64 8.07
CA PRO A 221 4.82 10.48 8.23
C PRO A 221 3.81 9.74 9.11
N LYS A 222 3.44 10.34 10.24
CA LYS A 222 2.40 9.81 11.11
C LYS A 222 1.09 9.79 10.35
N ALA A 223 0.39 8.67 10.40
CA ALA A 223 -0.96 8.61 9.87
C ALA A 223 -1.82 9.68 10.57
N PRO A 224 -2.69 10.39 9.86
CA PRO A 224 -3.53 11.41 10.45
C PRO A 224 -4.39 10.77 11.57
N GLU A 225 -4.08 11.14 12.78
CA GLU A 225 -4.86 10.76 13.96
C GLU A 225 -6.26 11.37 13.80
N GLY A 226 -7.28 10.60 13.55
CA GLY A 226 -8.61 11.17 13.65
C GLY A 226 -9.73 10.67 12.75
N ARG A 227 -9.52 9.73 11.86
CA ARG A 227 -10.67 9.20 11.08
C ARG A 227 -11.37 8.00 11.70
N PHE A 228 -10.72 7.25 12.59
CA PHE A 228 -11.31 6.02 13.16
C PHE A 228 -12.13 6.21 14.44
N ASN A 229 -12.07 7.38 15.10
CA ASN A 229 -12.79 7.62 16.37
C ASN A 229 -14.09 8.45 16.24
N ARG A 230 -14.46 8.92 15.04
CA ARG A 230 -15.68 9.72 14.88
C ARG A 230 -16.97 8.90 14.81
N ASP A 231 -16.91 7.62 14.41
CA ASP A 231 -18.13 6.83 14.20
C ASP A 231 -18.64 6.09 15.45
N ARG A 232 -17.91 6.10 16.57
CA ARG A 232 -18.36 5.44 17.80
C ARG A 232 -19.10 6.35 18.81
N ARG A 233 -19.15 7.66 18.59
CA ARG A 233 -19.86 8.60 19.50
C ARG A 233 -21.17 9.18 18.97
N GLY A 234 -21.66 8.78 17.79
CA GLY A 234 -22.87 9.31 17.17
C GLY A 234 -24.10 8.38 17.19
N GLY A 235 -24.18 7.41 18.08
CA GLY A 235 -25.24 6.41 18.10
C GLY A 235 -26.15 6.47 19.31
N ARG A 236 -26.74 7.64 19.64
CA ARG A 236 -27.95 7.71 20.48
C ARG A 236 -28.58 9.09 20.36
N GLY A 237 -29.58 9.20 19.53
CA GLY A 237 -30.41 10.39 19.40
C GLY A 237 -31.33 10.21 18.22
N GLY A 238 -32.47 9.55 18.49
CA GLY A 238 -33.50 9.34 17.49
C GLY A 238 -34.09 10.66 17.01
N ARG A 239 -34.25 10.77 15.71
CA ARG A 239 -35.31 11.54 15.07
C ARG A 239 -35.64 10.87 13.75
N GLY A 240 -36.68 10.07 13.84
CA GLY A 240 -37.29 9.45 12.69
C GLY A 240 -38.08 10.47 11.85
N ASN A 241 -38.22 10.15 10.60
CA ASN A 241 -39.44 10.35 9.86
C ASN A 241 -39.81 11.74 9.38
N ASP A 242 -38.97 12.39 8.55
CA ASP A 242 -39.47 13.56 7.78
C ASP A 242 -38.93 13.69 6.34
N ARG A 243 -38.32 12.66 5.79
CA ARG A 243 -37.79 12.73 4.40
C ARG A 243 -38.67 12.03 3.35
N ARG A 244 -39.81 11.46 3.73
CA ARG A 244 -40.70 10.77 2.77
C ARG A 244 -41.82 11.65 2.20
N ASN A 245 -42.05 12.85 2.72
CA ASN A 245 -43.13 13.72 2.26
C ASN A 245 -42.76 14.82 1.27
N ASN A 246 -41.46 15.09 1.08
CA ASN A 246 -41.04 16.15 0.16
C ASN A 246 -40.92 15.71 -1.31
N TYR A 247 -40.83 14.39 -1.58
CA TYR A 247 -40.75 13.90 -2.97
C TYR A 247 -42.12 13.75 -3.66
N ARG A 248 -43.23 13.93 -2.93
CA ARG A 248 -44.61 13.83 -3.51
C ARG A 248 -45.18 15.19 -3.93
N ASN A 249 -44.68 16.30 -3.40
CA ASN A 249 -45.15 17.65 -3.77
C ASN A 249 -44.47 18.23 -5.00
N ASP A 250 -43.24 17.86 -5.30
CA ASP A 250 -42.54 18.38 -6.51
C ASP A 250 -43.06 17.78 -7.83
N ARG A 251 -43.74 16.61 -7.77
CA ARG A 251 -44.35 16.02 -8.98
C ARG A 251 -45.69 16.61 -9.37
N ARG A 252 -46.35 17.40 -8.49
CA ARG A 252 -47.61 18.06 -8.82
C ARG A 252 -47.46 19.44 -9.40
N ASN A 253 -46.29 20.10 -9.18
CA ASN A 253 -46.00 21.43 -9.76
C ASN A 253 -45.27 21.40 -11.09
N ALA A 254 -44.66 20.26 -11.49
CA ALA A 254 -44.02 20.11 -12.78
C ALA A 254 -44.95 19.84 -13.96
N GLY A 255 -46.23 19.54 -13.68
CA GLY A 255 -47.24 19.26 -14.72
C GLY A 255 -48.02 20.49 -15.24
N ALA A 256 -47.88 21.65 -14.58
CA ALA A 256 -48.66 22.87 -14.92
C ALA A 256 -47.86 23.93 -15.73
N ALA A 257 -46.56 23.70 -15.96
CA ALA A 257 -45.68 24.69 -16.69
C ALA A 257 -45.30 24.28 -18.13
N ALA A 258 -45.93 23.21 -18.66
CA ALA A 258 -45.59 22.68 -19.98
C ALA A 258 -46.56 23.11 -21.12
N GLN A 259 -47.36 24.20 -20.96
CA GLN A 259 -48.30 24.65 -21.98
C GLN A 259 -48.14 26.12 -22.36
N ALA A 260 -46.99 26.70 -22.37
CA ALA A 260 -46.80 28.02 -22.97
C ALA A 260 -45.32 28.23 -23.36
N ALA A 261 -44.93 27.80 -24.56
CA ALA A 261 -43.74 28.32 -25.24
C ALA A 261 -44.03 28.42 -26.74
N PRO A 262 -43.84 29.61 -27.37
CA PRO A 262 -44.12 29.84 -28.79
C PRO A 262 -43.03 29.28 -29.69
N ALA A 263 -43.42 28.84 -30.87
CA ALA A 263 -42.62 28.25 -31.96
C ALA A 263 -41.50 29.18 -32.43
N LYS A 264 -40.30 28.65 -32.60
CA LYS A 264 -39.17 29.28 -33.32
C LYS A 264 -39.34 29.07 -34.82
N PRO A 265 -39.06 30.13 -35.67
CA PRO A 265 -39.11 29.97 -37.12
C PRO A 265 -37.89 29.20 -37.67
N ALA A 266 -38.12 28.49 -38.77
CA ALA A 266 -37.15 27.66 -39.48
C ALA A 266 -36.08 28.54 -40.18
N PRO A 267 -34.82 28.06 -40.33
CA PRO A 267 -33.82 28.77 -41.13
C PRO A 267 -34.03 28.54 -42.62
N ALA A 268 -33.86 29.66 -43.37
CA ALA A 268 -33.97 29.71 -44.82
C ALA A 268 -32.85 28.97 -45.54
N GLU A 269 -33.24 28.29 -46.61
CA GLU A 269 -32.44 27.70 -47.65
C GLU A 269 -31.54 28.73 -48.34
N ALA A 270 -30.26 28.51 -48.43
CA ALA A 270 -29.33 29.31 -49.24
C ALA A 270 -28.98 28.52 -50.50
N ALA A 271 -29.27 29.13 -51.67
CA ALA A 271 -29.04 28.62 -52.98
C ALA A 271 -27.56 28.55 -53.37
N PRO A 272 -27.18 27.78 -54.42
CA PRO A 272 -25.82 27.52 -54.86
C PRO A 272 -25.32 28.67 -55.75
N THR A 273 -24.06 29.09 -55.59
CA THR A 273 -23.34 29.92 -56.54
C THR A 273 -22.32 29.09 -57.28
N GLU A 274 -22.55 28.98 -58.60
CA GLU A 274 -21.62 28.54 -59.64
C GLU A 274 -20.50 29.56 -59.91
N GLY A 275 -19.41 29.04 -60.41
CA GLY A 275 -18.53 29.77 -61.33
C GLY A 275 -17.19 30.18 -60.73
N GLY A 276 -16.08 29.70 -61.23
CA GLY A 276 -15.45 29.90 -62.47
C GLY A 276 -13.96 30.06 -62.30
N ASN A 277 -13.21 29.31 -63.06
CA ASN A 277 -11.89 29.51 -63.65
C ASN A 277 -10.95 30.64 -63.18
N ALA A 278 -9.75 30.30 -62.82
CA ALA A 278 -8.49 30.52 -63.52
C ALA A 278 -7.33 29.83 -62.78
#